data_72bf2c14cc9f90b7a2360c6cb5c7d1db
#
_entry.id   72bf2c14cc9f90b7a2360c6cb5c7d1db
#
_cell.length_a   1.000
_cell.length_b   1.000
_cell.length_c   1.000
_cell.angle_alpha   90.00
_cell.angle_beta   90.00
_cell.angle_gamma   90.00
#
_symmetry.space_group_name_H-M   'P 1'
#
loop_
_entity.id
_entity.type
_entity.pdbx_description
1 polymer ?
#
loop_
_entity_poly.entity_id
_entity_poly.type
_entity_poly.pdbx_seq_one_letter_code
_entity_poly.pdbx_strand_id
1 'polypeptide(L)'
;MSLFALAPLSRAASRTPGGLKIGLVNNMPDAALKTTERQWRELLARAAGDARYTLRVFSFPDLPRSAEGQRHVAEHHEPIDRLWDGEFDGLIVTGAAPAAARLEDEPCWPTLTRLVEWAERHTRSTIWSCLAAHAAVRHLDGIARSPLVAKLSGVFPSEKRANHRLLALVPPRWAAPHSRYNELPEPALRARGYRILSRSSVAGADIFIKRCGSLFVFLQGHLEYDAGALGREYRRDVVNYVAGKSDRYPELPANYFAGEVAREMLAFRAVAQRERGDALFERFPALPPMQAPWHQAATGLFAGWLAQLDTRRSRRFGWLPLPVAAPRPAAPTYA
;
A
#
# COMPACT_ATOMS: atom_id res chain seq x y z
N MET A 1 57.47 -8.67 8.73
CA MET A 1 56.88 -8.91 7.39
C MET A 1 55.71 -9.89 7.61
N SER A 2 54.53 -9.40 7.62
CA SER A 2 53.34 -10.25 7.74
C SER A 2 52.29 -9.74 6.74
N LEU A 3 52.10 -10.51 5.65
CA LEU A 3 51.14 -10.24 4.60
C LEU A 3 49.73 -10.53 5.13
N PHE A 4 48.90 -9.52 5.27
CA PHE A 4 47.48 -9.67 5.35
C PHE A 4 46.92 -9.92 3.94
N ALA A 5 46.48 -11.14 3.67
CA ALA A 5 45.72 -11.48 2.47
C ALA A 5 44.30 -10.93 2.60
N LEU A 6 43.99 -9.92 1.78
CA LEU A 6 42.63 -9.44 1.55
C LEU A 6 41.86 -10.50 0.76
N ALA A 7 40.84 -11.10 1.38
CA ALA A 7 39.92 -11.97 0.69
C ALA A 7 39.11 -11.19 -0.37
N PRO A 8 38.83 -11.76 -1.54
CA PRO A 8 38.19 -11.05 -2.63
C PRO A 8 36.70 -10.80 -2.32
N LEU A 9 36.32 -9.51 -2.24
CA LEU A 9 34.94 -9.05 -2.36
C LEU A 9 34.47 -9.25 -3.81
N SER A 10 34.06 -10.45 -4.15
CA SER A 10 33.44 -10.75 -5.43
C SER A 10 32.14 -11.51 -5.24
N ARG A 11 31.07 -10.77 -4.94
CA ARG A 11 29.77 -11.12 -5.49
C ARG A 11 29.45 -10.10 -6.56
N ALA A 12 29.85 -10.43 -7.78
CA ALA A 12 29.45 -9.74 -8.98
C ALA A 12 27.94 -9.56 -8.95
N ALA A 13 27.47 -8.31 -9.00
CA ALA A 13 26.08 -7.98 -9.18
C ALA A 13 25.60 -8.66 -10.46
N SER A 14 24.89 -9.78 -10.32
CA SER A 14 24.31 -10.55 -11.40
C SER A 14 23.48 -9.59 -12.26
N ARG A 15 23.89 -9.43 -13.49
CA ARG A 15 23.17 -8.70 -14.54
C ARG A 15 21.90 -9.49 -14.80
N THR A 16 20.71 -8.97 -14.44
CA THR A 16 19.43 -9.55 -14.85
C THR A 16 19.17 -9.11 -16.30
N PRO A 17 19.30 -9.99 -17.30
CA PRO A 17 19.09 -9.62 -18.71
C PRO A 17 17.62 -9.29 -19.03
N GLY A 18 16.68 -9.57 -18.12
CA GLY A 18 15.24 -9.58 -18.36
C GLY A 18 14.42 -8.43 -17.77
N GLY A 19 15.02 -7.41 -17.15
CA GLY A 19 14.27 -6.33 -16.46
C GLY A 19 14.08 -6.60 -14.96
N LEU A 20 13.33 -5.70 -14.28
CA LEU A 20 13.03 -5.82 -12.86
C LEU A 20 11.99 -6.93 -12.61
N LYS A 21 12.17 -7.71 -11.55
CA LYS A 21 11.21 -8.71 -11.09
C LYS A 21 10.43 -8.14 -9.91
N ILE A 22 9.14 -7.89 -10.11
CA ILE A 22 8.26 -7.29 -9.10
C ILE A 22 7.16 -8.30 -8.73
N GLY A 23 6.94 -8.48 -7.44
CA GLY A 23 5.79 -9.22 -6.92
C GLY A 23 4.71 -8.27 -6.41
N LEU A 24 3.46 -8.56 -6.70
CA LEU A 24 2.27 -7.93 -6.09
C LEU A 24 1.55 -8.97 -5.26
N VAL A 25 1.53 -8.79 -3.95
CA VAL A 25 0.73 -9.60 -3.03
C VAL A 25 -0.58 -8.86 -2.81
N ASN A 26 -1.63 -9.26 -3.54
CA ASN A 26 -2.94 -8.63 -3.52
C ASN A 26 -3.88 -9.35 -2.55
N ASN A 27 -4.04 -8.78 -1.37
CA ASN A 27 -4.85 -9.33 -0.27
C ASN A 27 -6.23 -8.64 -0.15
N MET A 28 -6.59 -7.83 -1.13
CA MET A 28 -7.87 -7.11 -1.12
C MET A 28 -9.07 -8.07 -1.18
N PRO A 29 -10.22 -7.69 -0.60
CA PRO A 29 -11.43 -8.51 -0.69
C PRO A 29 -11.92 -8.65 -2.14
N ASP A 30 -12.72 -9.67 -2.41
CA ASP A 30 -13.14 -10.07 -3.76
C ASP A 30 -13.70 -8.91 -4.60
N ALA A 31 -14.52 -8.06 -4.01
CA ALA A 31 -15.09 -6.90 -4.70
C ALA A 31 -14.05 -5.85 -5.18
N ALA A 32 -12.85 -5.86 -4.61
CA ALA A 32 -11.77 -4.94 -4.96
C ALA A 32 -10.61 -5.62 -5.68
N LEU A 33 -10.58 -6.95 -5.72
CA LEU A 33 -9.44 -7.76 -6.16
C LEU A 33 -8.96 -7.36 -7.58
N LYS A 34 -9.85 -7.49 -8.58
CA LYS A 34 -9.57 -7.14 -9.98
C LYS A 34 -9.21 -5.66 -10.17
N THR A 35 -9.94 -4.78 -9.47
CA THR A 35 -9.71 -3.34 -9.56
C THR A 35 -8.34 -2.95 -9.01
N THR A 36 -7.94 -3.53 -7.88
CA THR A 36 -6.64 -3.29 -7.27
C THR A 36 -5.49 -3.75 -8.16
N GLU A 37 -5.60 -4.93 -8.78
CA GLU A 37 -4.61 -5.41 -9.75
C GLU A 37 -4.44 -4.45 -10.93
N ARG A 38 -5.56 -3.97 -11.49
CA ARG A 38 -5.56 -3.00 -12.58
C ARG A 38 -4.89 -1.69 -12.15
N GLN A 39 -5.25 -1.15 -10.99
CA GLN A 39 -4.68 0.08 -10.45
C GLN A 39 -3.16 -0.01 -10.28
N TRP A 40 -2.65 -1.09 -9.70
CA TRP A 40 -1.22 -1.31 -9.54
C TRP A 40 -0.50 -1.49 -10.88
N ARG A 41 -1.09 -2.25 -11.83
CA ARG A 41 -0.53 -2.42 -13.17
C ARG A 41 -0.43 -1.09 -13.92
N GLU A 42 -1.49 -0.27 -13.89
CA GLU A 42 -1.53 1.04 -14.52
C GLU A 42 -0.52 2.01 -13.89
N LEU A 43 -0.41 2.03 -12.55
CA LEU A 43 0.55 2.86 -11.86
C LEU A 43 2.00 2.47 -12.18
N LEU A 44 2.32 1.18 -12.14
CA LEU A 44 3.64 0.69 -12.51
C LEU A 44 3.97 0.98 -13.97
N ALA A 45 3.02 0.80 -14.89
CA ALA A 45 3.23 1.11 -16.31
C ALA A 45 3.54 2.60 -16.52
N ARG A 46 2.79 3.51 -15.89
CA ARG A 46 3.07 4.95 -15.95
C ARG A 46 4.44 5.31 -15.34
N ALA A 47 4.81 4.65 -14.24
CA ALA A 47 6.04 4.95 -13.51
C ALA A 47 7.30 4.35 -14.18
N ALA A 48 7.16 3.26 -14.90
CA ALA A 48 8.30 2.54 -15.49
C ALA A 48 8.96 3.33 -16.63
N GLY A 49 8.20 4.09 -17.43
CA GLY A 49 8.72 4.67 -18.68
C GLY A 49 9.32 3.55 -19.54
N ASP A 50 10.60 3.68 -19.87
CA ASP A 50 11.34 2.68 -20.68
C ASP A 50 11.89 1.50 -19.86
N ALA A 51 11.66 1.46 -18.53
CA ALA A 51 12.15 0.36 -17.70
C ALA A 51 11.34 -0.91 -17.99
N ARG A 52 12.05 -2.01 -18.30
CA ARG A 52 11.42 -3.32 -18.41
C ARG A 52 11.22 -3.92 -17.03
N TYR A 53 10.04 -4.48 -16.79
CA TYR A 53 9.75 -5.23 -15.59
C TYR A 53 8.79 -6.39 -15.89
N THR A 54 8.80 -7.39 -15.02
CA THR A 54 7.78 -8.44 -14.95
C THR A 54 7.01 -8.26 -13.64
N LEU A 55 5.69 -8.43 -13.68
CA LEU A 55 4.83 -8.38 -12.50
C LEU A 55 4.19 -9.75 -12.29
N ARG A 56 4.52 -10.40 -11.19
CA ARG A 56 3.90 -11.64 -10.73
C ARG A 56 2.93 -11.30 -9.60
N VAL A 57 1.75 -11.90 -9.63
CA VAL A 57 0.66 -11.59 -8.68
C VAL A 57 0.43 -12.79 -7.78
N PHE A 58 0.26 -12.53 -6.49
CA PHE A 58 0.04 -13.50 -5.42
C PHE A 58 -1.10 -13.04 -4.52
N SER A 59 -1.63 -13.95 -3.72
CA SER A 59 -2.57 -13.66 -2.63
C SER A 59 -2.30 -14.62 -1.48
N PHE A 60 -2.61 -14.20 -0.25
CA PHE A 60 -2.52 -15.10 0.90
C PHE A 60 -3.61 -16.16 0.84
N PRO A 61 -3.29 -17.43 1.11
CA PRO A 61 -4.26 -18.53 1.08
C PRO A 61 -5.26 -18.45 2.23
N ASP A 62 -4.88 -17.81 3.34
CA ASP A 62 -5.65 -17.74 4.59
C ASP A 62 -6.79 -16.70 4.55
N LEU A 63 -6.93 -15.97 3.42
CA LEU A 63 -7.96 -14.96 3.28
C LEU A 63 -9.29 -15.60 2.87
N PRO A 64 -10.40 -15.25 3.53
CA PRO A 64 -11.73 -15.71 3.14
C PRO A 64 -12.09 -15.17 1.75
N ARG A 65 -12.54 -16.05 0.85
CA ARG A 65 -12.95 -15.71 -0.50
C ARG A 65 -14.21 -16.45 -0.92
N SER A 66 -15.06 -15.76 -1.69
CA SER A 66 -16.18 -16.39 -2.38
C SER A 66 -15.68 -17.37 -3.47
N ALA A 67 -16.57 -18.20 -4.00
CA ALA A 67 -16.23 -19.07 -5.12
C ALA A 67 -15.74 -18.30 -6.37
N GLU A 68 -16.24 -17.08 -6.61
CA GLU A 68 -15.74 -16.21 -7.68
C GLU A 68 -14.33 -15.70 -7.38
N GLY A 69 -14.06 -15.25 -6.14
CA GLY A 69 -12.74 -14.82 -5.71
C GLY A 69 -11.71 -15.93 -5.79
N GLN A 70 -12.07 -17.15 -5.37
CA GLN A 70 -11.21 -18.33 -5.48
C GLN A 70 -10.86 -18.65 -6.93
N ARG A 71 -11.83 -18.62 -7.85
CA ARG A 71 -11.59 -18.83 -9.28
C ARG A 71 -10.64 -17.78 -9.84
N HIS A 72 -10.90 -16.49 -9.56
CA HIS A 72 -10.04 -15.41 -10.02
C HIS A 72 -8.59 -15.59 -9.56
N VAL A 73 -8.38 -15.92 -8.28
CA VAL A 73 -7.05 -16.19 -7.73
C VAL A 73 -6.40 -17.39 -8.42
N ALA A 74 -7.13 -18.49 -8.61
CA ALA A 74 -6.60 -19.68 -9.29
C ALA A 74 -6.20 -19.43 -10.74
N GLU A 75 -6.92 -18.54 -11.45
CA GLU A 75 -6.67 -18.23 -12.86
C GLU A 75 -5.59 -17.17 -13.08
N HIS A 76 -5.42 -16.23 -12.14
CA HIS A 76 -4.64 -15.01 -12.38
C HIS A 76 -3.50 -14.78 -11.38
N HIS A 77 -3.47 -15.50 -10.24
CA HIS A 77 -2.40 -15.41 -9.27
C HIS A 77 -1.56 -16.67 -9.27
N GLU A 78 -0.31 -16.51 -8.94
CA GLU A 78 0.56 -17.64 -8.69
C GLU A 78 0.40 -18.13 -7.23
N PRO A 79 0.57 -19.45 -6.97
CA PRO A 79 0.60 -19.96 -5.61
C PRO A 79 1.65 -19.24 -4.78
N ILE A 80 1.32 -18.94 -3.50
CA ILE A 80 2.21 -18.19 -2.59
C ILE A 80 3.58 -18.90 -2.40
N ASP A 81 3.64 -20.20 -2.52
CA ASP A 81 4.88 -20.98 -2.42
C ASP A 81 5.90 -20.57 -3.49
N ARG A 82 5.42 -20.17 -4.69
CA ARG A 82 6.28 -19.63 -5.75
C ARG A 82 6.90 -18.26 -5.41
N LEU A 83 6.36 -17.56 -4.42
CA LEU A 83 6.97 -16.36 -3.90
C LEU A 83 8.16 -16.67 -3.03
N TRP A 84 8.04 -17.66 -2.14
CA TRP A 84 9.10 -18.03 -1.21
C TRP A 84 10.38 -18.53 -1.91
N ASP A 85 10.22 -19.23 -3.03
CA ASP A 85 11.30 -19.75 -3.86
C ASP A 85 11.75 -18.77 -4.95
N GLY A 86 11.03 -17.64 -5.10
CA GLY A 86 11.25 -16.69 -6.16
C GLY A 86 12.35 -15.66 -5.84
N GLU A 87 12.91 -15.11 -6.91
CA GLU A 87 13.79 -13.93 -6.84
C GLU A 87 13.00 -12.69 -7.24
N PHE A 88 12.93 -11.69 -6.36
CA PHE A 88 12.28 -10.43 -6.61
C PHE A 88 13.20 -9.26 -6.28
N ASP A 89 13.24 -8.26 -7.17
CA ASP A 89 13.90 -6.99 -6.87
C ASP A 89 13.07 -6.19 -5.88
N GLY A 90 11.73 -6.24 -6.00
CA GLY A 90 10.82 -5.56 -5.10
C GLY A 90 9.46 -6.23 -4.97
N LEU A 91 8.78 -5.96 -3.85
CA LEU A 91 7.41 -6.38 -3.59
C LEU A 91 6.50 -5.17 -3.35
N ILE A 92 5.24 -5.36 -3.66
CA ILE A 92 4.13 -4.51 -3.25
C ILE A 92 3.14 -5.42 -2.50
N VAL A 93 2.80 -5.05 -1.27
CA VAL A 93 1.86 -5.81 -0.44
C VAL A 93 0.67 -4.90 -0.13
N THR A 94 -0.51 -5.29 -0.59
CA THR A 94 -1.74 -4.51 -0.34
C THR A 94 -2.28 -4.77 1.06
N GLY A 95 -3.12 -3.87 1.54
CA GLY A 95 -3.99 -4.16 2.67
C GLY A 95 -4.98 -5.29 2.39
N ALA A 96 -5.75 -5.62 3.41
CA ALA A 96 -6.89 -6.52 3.36
C ALA A 96 -8.08 -5.85 4.08
N ALA A 97 -9.29 -6.40 3.93
CA ALA A 97 -10.39 -6.05 4.82
C ALA A 97 -10.10 -6.66 6.20
N PRO A 98 -10.07 -5.87 7.28
CA PRO A 98 -9.84 -6.41 8.61
C PRO A 98 -11.00 -7.33 9.02
N ALA A 99 -10.68 -8.54 9.47
CA ALA A 99 -11.62 -9.52 10.01
C ALA A 99 -11.62 -9.52 11.56
N ALA A 100 -10.55 -9.03 12.17
CA ALA A 100 -10.36 -9.00 13.61
C ALA A 100 -10.09 -7.58 14.14
N ALA A 101 -10.37 -7.38 15.44
CA ALA A 101 -10.08 -6.12 16.13
C ALA A 101 -8.57 -5.87 16.26
N ARG A 102 -7.81 -6.92 16.58
CA ARG A 102 -6.35 -6.90 16.67
C ARG A 102 -5.75 -7.49 15.40
N LEU A 103 -4.62 -6.96 14.98
CA LEU A 103 -3.92 -7.44 13.79
C LEU A 103 -3.38 -8.86 13.96
N GLU A 104 -2.98 -9.20 15.19
CA GLU A 104 -2.44 -10.52 15.53
C GLU A 104 -3.50 -11.63 15.46
N ASP A 105 -4.77 -11.26 15.54
CA ASP A 105 -5.91 -12.19 15.48
C ASP A 105 -6.44 -12.37 14.03
N GLU A 106 -5.86 -11.65 13.05
CA GLU A 106 -6.20 -11.83 11.65
C GLU A 106 -5.79 -13.21 11.14
N PRO A 107 -6.63 -13.92 10.38
CA PRO A 107 -6.30 -15.25 9.86
C PRO A 107 -4.98 -15.29 9.07
N CYS A 108 -4.68 -14.21 8.35
CA CYS A 108 -3.47 -14.10 7.53
C CYS A 108 -2.23 -13.60 8.32
N TRP A 109 -2.33 -13.37 9.63
CA TRP A 109 -1.21 -12.86 10.42
C TRP A 109 0.06 -13.71 10.34
N PRO A 110 0.01 -15.06 10.46
CA PRO A 110 1.22 -15.88 10.34
C PRO A 110 1.88 -15.76 8.96
N THR A 111 1.09 -15.77 7.90
CA THR A 111 1.59 -15.64 6.52
C THR A 111 2.18 -14.25 6.28
N LEU A 112 1.54 -13.20 6.82
CA LEU A 112 2.02 -11.83 6.70
C LEU A 112 3.33 -11.62 7.44
N THR A 113 3.47 -12.10 8.67
CA THR A 113 4.71 -11.96 9.46
C THR A 113 5.87 -12.72 8.81
N ARG A 114 5.61 -13.94 8.30
CA ARG A 114 6.57 -14.68 7.49
C ARG A 114 7.00 -13.88 6.26
N LEU A 115 6.06 -13.20 5.58
CA LEU A 115 6.38 -12.37 4.43
C LEU A 115 7.25 -11.16 4.80
N VAL A 116 7.00 -10.52 5.94
CA VAL A 116 7.84 -9.40 6.43
C VAL A 116 9.28 -9.87 6.62
N GLU A 117 9.49 -10.98 7.31
CA GLU A 117 10.82 -11.56 7.56
C GLU A 117 11.51 -12.03 6.28
N TRP A 118 10.75 -12.63 5.36
CA TRP A 118 11.26 -13.05 4.07
C TRP A 118 11.68 -11.86 3.22
N ALA A 119 10.82 -10.84 3.11
CA ALA A 119 11.07 -9.64 2.32
C ALA A 119 12.30 -8.85 2.79
N GLU A 120 12.57 -8.86 4.10
CA GLU A 120 13.75 -8.24 4.71
C GLU A 120 15.06 -8.80 4.11
N ARG A 121 15.09 -10.09 3.80
CA ARG A 121 16.28 -10.81 3.34
C ARG A 121 16.34 -11.03 1.83
N HIS A 122 15.18 -11.07 1.14
CA HIS A 122 15.08 -11.53 -0.24
C HIS A 122 14.68 -10.45 -1.24
N THR A 123 14.40 -9.21 -0.78
CA THR A 123 14.07 -8.10 -1.67
C THR A 123 15.03 -6.93 -1.47
N ARG A 124 15.14 -6.07 -2.46
CA ARG A 124 15.84 -4.77 -2.31
C ARG A 124 14.95 -3.74 -1.64
N SER A 125 13.65 -3.77 -1.93
CA SER A 125 12.65 -2.91 -1.32
C SER A 125 11.26 -3.51 -1.40
N THR A 126 10.46 -3.29 -0.34
CA THR A 126 9.05 -3.69 -0.29
C THR A 126 8.18 -2.49 0.05
N ILE A 127 7.10 -2.30 -0.71
CA ILE A 127 6.04 -1.33 -0.42
C ILE A 127 4.95 -2.05 0.36
N TRP A 128 4.64 -1.53 1.55
CA TRP A 128 3.56 -1.96 2.42
C TRP A 128 2.44 -0.92 2.37
N SER A 129 1.25 -1.28 1.86
CA SER A 129 0.13 -0.34 1.67
C SER A 129 -0.96 -0.55 2.70
N CYS A 130 -1.42 0.54 3.31
CA CYS A 130 -2.55 0.63 4.23
C CYS A 130 -2.46 -0.40 5.38
N LEU A 131 -3.38 -1.38 5.47
CA LEU A 131 -3.39 -2.40 6.54
C LEU A 131 -2.07 -3.20 6.59
N ALA A 132 -1.47 -3.51 5.44
CA ALA A 132 -0.19 -4.20 5.40
C ALA A 132 0.94 -3.35 6.03
N ALA A 133 0.89 -2.02 5.88
CA ALA A 133 1.83 -1.12 6.56
C ALA A 133 1.67 -1.19 8.08
N HIS A 134 0.42 -1.17 8.56
CA HIS A 134 0.14 -1.29 10.00
C HIS A 134 0.60 -2.63 10.56
N ALA A 135 0.34 -3.71 9.84
CA ALA A 135 0.71 -5.06 10.26
C ALA A 135 2.24 -5.27 10.26
N ALA A 136 2.93 -4.82 9.22
CA ALA A 136 4.39 -4.90 9.16
C ALA A 136 5.07 -4.07 10.28
N VAL A 137 4.56 -2.85 10.56
CA VAL A 137 5.05 -2.01 11.66
C VAL A 137 4.78 -2.66 13.02
N ARG A 138 3.61 -3.28 13.20
CA ARG A 138 3.27 -4.03 14.41
C ARG A 138 4.23 -5.20 14.65
N HIS A 139 4.50 -5.98 13.60
CA HIS A 139 5.43 -7.11 13.69
C HIS A 139 6.87 -6.67 13.94
N LEU A 140 7.35 -5.65 13.23
CA LEU A 140 8.75 -5.22 13.32
C LEU A 140 9.12 -4.57 14.65
N ASP A 141 8.23 -3.75 15.21
CA ASP A 141 8.58 -2.87 16.32
C ASP A 141 7.51 -2.80 17.42
N GLY A 142 6.47 -3.60 17.35
CA GLY A 142 5.41 -3.65 18.35
C GLY A 142 4.51 -2.39 18.38
N ILE A 143 4.60 -1.49 17.40
CA ILE A 143 3.80 -0.25 17.39
C ILE A 143 2.35 -0.61 17.09
N ALA A 144 1.45 -0.30 18.01
CA ALA A 144 0.02 -0.46 17.81
C ALA A 144 -0.55 0.65 16.92
N ARG A 145 -1.51 0.29 16.07
CA ARG A 145 -2.34 1.28 15.37
C ARG A 145 -3.30 1.95 16.35
N SER A 146 -3.58 3.22 16.16
CA SER A 146 -4.57 3.98 16.94
C SER A 146 -5.86 4.11 16.14
N PRO A 147 -7.04 3.84 16.73
CA PRO A 147 -8.30 4.06 16.07
C PRO A 147 -8.54 5.56 15.86
N LEU A 148 -9.10 5.91 14.72
CA LEU A 148 -9.60 7.26 14.44
C LEU A 148 -11.03 7.40 14.98
N VAL A 149 -11.42 8.62 15.33
CA VAL A 149 -12.79 8.91 15.81
C VAL A 149 -13.85 8.56 14.75
N ALA A 150 -13.50 8.75 13.47
CA ALA A 150 -14.32 8.37 12.33
C ALA A 150 -13.44 7.88 11.18
N LYS A 151 -14.04 7.23 10.17
CA LYS A 151 -13.32 6.86 8.95
C LYS A 151 -12.72 8.09 8.29
N LEU A 152 -11.41 8.11 8.13
CA LEU A 152 -10.72 9.10 7.32
C LEU A 152 -10.87 8.70 5.85
N SER A 153 -11.83 9.29 5.15
CA SER A 153 -12.10 9.06 3.73
C SER A 153 -12.07 10.37 2.96
N GLY A 154 -11.30 10.43 1.89
CA GLY A 154 -11.20 11.64 1.08
C GLY A 154 -9.83 11.88 0.47
N VAL A 155 -9.64 13.09 -0.06
CA VAL A 155 -8.40 13.54 -0.69
C VAL A 155 -7.80 14.66 0.16
N PHE A 156 -6.60 14.45 0.69
CA PHE A 156 -5.98 15.36 1.65
C PHE A 156 -4.65 15.91 1.12
N PRO A 157 -4.32 17.17 1.43
CA PRO A 157 -3.03 17.73 1.09
C PRO A 157 -1.92 17.01 1.85
N SER A 158 -0.89 16.57 1.14
CA SER A 158 0.34 15.99 1.68
C SER A 158 1.54 16.81 1.23
N GLU A 159 2.57 16.90 2.06
CA GLU A 159 3.80 17.65 1.78
C GLU A 159 5.04 16.84 2.12
N LYS A 160 6.14 17.10 1.39
CA LYS A 160 7.46 16.53 1.70
C LYS A 160 7.95 16.99 3.06
N ARG A 161 8.44 16.06 3.88
CA ARG A 161 9.07 16.32 5.19
C ARG A 161 10.54 15.96 5.22
N ALA A 162 11.03 15.28 4.18
CA ALA A 162 12.43 14.91 4.06
C ALA A 162 12.85 14.88 2.59
N ASN A 163 14.09 15.26 2.35
CA ASN A 163 14.71 15.04 1.06
C ASN A 163 15.14 13.57 0.96
N HIS A 164 14.52 12.82 0.05
CA HIS A 164 14.81 11.40 -0.20
C HIS A 164 14.64 11.08 -1.67
N ARG A 165 15.49 10.19 -2.20
CA ARG A 165 15.49 9.81 -3.62
C ARG A 165 14.15 9.25 -4.12
N LEU A 166 13.38 8.57 -3.27
CA LEU A 166 12.01 8.13 -3.58
C LEU A 166 11.10 9.28 -3.99
N LEU A 167 11.31 10.47 -3.41
CA LEU A 167 10.50 11.65 -3.67
C LEU A 167 11.15 12.62 -4.67
N ALA A 168 12.22 12.24 -5.37
CA ALA A 168 12.94 13.14 -6.26
C ALA A 168 12.02 13.72 -7.36
N LEU A 169 11.12 12.90 -7.90
CA LEU A 169 10.18 13.25 -8.97
C LEU A 169 8.76 13.58 -8.45
N VAL A 170 8.56 13.61 -7.13
CA VAL A 170 7.29 14.00 -6.52
C VAL A 170 7.29 15.50 -6.30
N PRO A 171 6.19 16.24 -6.55
CA PRO A 171 6.12 17.67 -6.25
C PRO A 171 6.26 17.94 -4.73
N PRO A 172 6.61 19.15 -4.29
CA PRO A 172 6.74 19.48 -2.87
C PRO A 172 5.44 19.27 -2.07
N ARG A 173 4.30 19.50 -2.71
CA ARG A 173 2.96 19.29 -2.17
C ARG A 173 2.11 18.59 -3.20
N TRP A 174 1.24 17.71 -2.76
CA TRP A 174 0.29 16.97 -3.60
C TRP A 174 -0.96 16.62 -2.82
N ALA A 175 -1.98 16.17 -3.51
CA ALA A 175 -3.16 15.56 -2.92
C ALA A 175 -2.94 14.06 -2.76
N ALA A 176 -3.38 13.47 -1.64
CA ALA A 176 -3.29 12.03 -1.39
C ALA A 176 -4.65 11.48 -0.98
N PRO A 177 -5.15 10.40 -1.62
CA PRO A 177 -6.40 9.75 -1.20
C PRO A 177 -6.15 8.86 0.02
N HIS A 178 -7.08 8.92 0.96
CA HIS A 178 -7.10 8.07 2.15
C HIS A 178 -8.46 7.41 2.33
N SER A 179 -8.47 6.19 2.85
CA SER A 179 -9.66 5.45 3.26
C SER A 179 -9.29 4.46 4.37
N ARG A 180 -9.36 4.90 5.63
CA ARG A 180 -8.89 4.12 6.77
C ARG A 180 -9.59 4.49 8.07
N TYR A 181 -9.65 3.54 9.01
CA TYR A 181 -10.20 3.69 10.36
C TYR A 181 -9.12 3.82 11.45
N ASN A 182 -7.86 3.60 11.08
CA ASN A 182 -6.74 3.63 12.03
C ASN A 182 -5.57 4.44 11.47
N GLU A 183 -4.66 4.83 12.36
CA GLU A 183 -3.40 5.46 12.01
C GLU A 183 -2.23 4.84 12.78
N LEU A 184 -1.02 5.06 12.28
CA LEU A 184 0.22 4.80 12.99
C LEU A 184 0.72 6.11 13.59
N PRO A 185 0.86 6.20 14.93
CA PRO A 185 1.28 7.42 15.60
C PRO A 185 2.70 7.84 15.17
N GLU A 186 2.84 9.02 14.59
CA GLU A 186 4.15 9.53 14.12
C GLU A 186 5.22 9.56 15.21
N PRO A 187 4.94 9.97 16.48
CA PRO A 187 5.94 9.94 17.53
C PRO A 187 6.48 8.53 17.80
N ALA A 188 5.61 7.50 17.80
CA ALA A 188 6.02 6.11 17.99
C ALA A 188 6.87 5.60 16.80
N LEU A 189 6.49 5.96 15.57
CA LEU A 189 7.29 5.65 14.40
C LEU A 189 8.70 6.25 14.51
N ARG A 190 8.82 7.54 14.82
CA ARG A 190 10.12 8.23 14.98
C ARG A 190 10.97 7.60 16.05
N ALA A 191 10.39 7.27 17.21
CA ALA A 191 11.09 6.63 18.33
C ALA A 191 11.68 5.26 17.96
N ARG A 192 11.13 4.59 16.96
CA ARG A 192 11.61 3.30 16.43
C ARG A 192 12.46 3.43 15.16
N GLY A 193 12.90 4.64 14.81
CA GLY A 193 13.82 4.91 13.72
C GLY A 193 13.17 4.94 12.32
N TYR A 194 11.84 5.05 12.23
CA TYR A 194 11.18 5.32 10.97
C TYR A 194 11.42 6.77 10.54
N ARG A 195 11.77 6.94 9.27
CA ARG A 195 11.93 8.26 8.66
C ARG A 195 10.65 8.66 7.94
N ILE A 196 10.00 9.71 8.40
CA ILE A 196 8.80 10.26 7.77
C ILE A 196 9.23 11.04 6.52
N LEU A 197 8.72 10.64 5.36
CA LEU A 197 9.01 11.28 4.08
C LEU A 197 7.95 12.29 3.69
N SER A 198 6.68 12.02 4.00
CA SER A 198 5.57 12.96 3.78
C SER A 198 4.59 12.95 4.94
N ARG A 199 3.86 14.06 5.05
CA ARG A 199 2.88 14.29 6.10
C ARG A 199 1.73 15.16 5.58
N SER A 200 0.53 14.86 6.05
CA SER A 200 -0.64 15.73 5.95
C SER A 200 -0.92 16.39 7.30
N SER A 201 -1.41 17.62 7.31
CA SER A 201 -1.89 18.26 8.54
C SER A 201 -3.16 17.58 9.09
N VAL A 202 -3.93 16.93 8.22
CA VAL A 202 -5.19 16.24 8.56
C VAL A 202 -4.97 14.73 8.70
N ALA A 203 -4.27 14.10 7.74
CA ALA A 203 -4.10 12.66 7.69
C ALA A 203 -2.82 12.14 8.41
N GLY A 204 -2.04 13.01 9.05
CA GLY A 204 -0.83 12.61 9.78
C GLY A 204 0.31 12.16 8.86
N ALA A 205 1.17 11.26 9.35
CA ALA A 205 2.23 10.64 8.57
C ALA A 205 1.61 9.83 7.42
N ASP A 206 2.10 10.04 6.18
CA ASP A 206 1.54 9.40 5.00
C ASP A 206 2.53 8.39 4.38
N ILE A 207 3.70 8.88 3.95
CA ILE A 207 4.77 8.03 3.43
C ILE A 207 5.92 8.03 4.42
N PHE A 208 6.37 6.86 4.82
CA PHE A 208 7.55 6.72 5.68
C PHE A 208 8.33 5.45 5.33
N ILE A 209 9.57 5.40 5.78
CA ILE A 209 10.49 4.32 5.45
C ILE A 209 11.24 3.81 6.67
N LYS A 210 11.64 2.55 6.61
CA LYS A 210 12.63 1.95 7.50
C LYS A 210 13.56 1.04 6.73
N ARG A 211 14.83 1.01 7.10
CA ARG A 211 15.77 0.03 6.56
C ARG A 211 15.86 -1.15 7.53
N CYS A 212 15.47 -2.29 7.03
CA CYS A 212 15.42 -3.56 7.76
C CYS A 212 16.09 -4.64 6.88
N GLY A 213 17.42 -4.60 6.65
CA GLY A 213 18.02 -5.42 5.60
C GLY A 213 17.65 -4.93 4.20
N SER A 214 16.37 -4.97 3.87
CA SER A 214 15.72 -4.35 2.71
C SER A 214 15.25 -2.92 3.03
N LEU A 215 14.92 -2.12 2.01
CA LEU A 215 14.24 -0.83 2.21
C LEU A 215 12.73 -1.03 2.25
N PHE A 216 12.12 -0.89 3.41
CA PHE A 216 10.67 -0.92 3.54
C PHE A 216 10.10 0.49 3.37
N VAL A 217 9.11 0.59 2.51
CA VAL A 217 8.35 1.81 2.22
C VAL A 217 6.92 1.57 2.68
N PHE A 218 6.39 2.44 3.49
CA PHE A 218 5.06 2.32 4.08
C PHE A 218 4.19 3.46 3.58
N LEU A 219 2.99 3.11 3.11
CA LEU A 219 1.98 4.04 2.62
C LEU A 219 0.73 3.90 3.48
N GLN A 220 0.30 4.97 4.15
CA GLN A 220 -1.01 4.98 4.83
C GLN A 220 -2.14 5.42 3.90
N GLY A 221 -1.84 6.26 2.91
CA GLY A 221 -2.75 6.64 1.82
C GLY A 221 -2.68 5.67 0.65
N HIS A 222 -3.54 5.91 -0.33
CA HIS A 222 -3.79 5.03 -1.47
C HIS A 222 -3.42 5.71 -2.80
N LEU A 223 -2.13 5.90 -3.04
CA LEU A 223 -1.64 6.55 -4.27
C LEU A 223 -1.92 5.73 -5.54
N GLU A 224 -2.21 4.43 -5.39
CA GLU A 224 -2.62 3.53 -6.46
C GLU A 224 -4.05 3.76 -6.96
N TYR A 225 -4.90 4.42 -6.19
CA TYR A 225 -6.31 4.61 -6.54
C TYR A 225 -6.48 5.30 -7.88
N ASP A 226 -7.40 4.76 -8.69
CA ASP A 226 -7.96 5.49 -9.82
C ASP A 226 -8.92 6.60 -9.35
N ALA A 227 -9.30 7.48 -10.26
CA ALA A 227 -10.13 8.62 -9.93
C ALA A 227 -11.48 8.27 -9.29
N GLY A 228 -12.05 7.10 -9.62
CA GLY A 228 -13.36 6.65 -9.12
C GLY A 228 -13.32 5.83 -7.83
N ALA A 229 -12.14 5.50 -7.29
CA ALA A 229 -12.01 4.55 -6.19
C ALA A 229 -12.77 4.96 -4.92
N LEU A 230 -12.59 6.20 -4.45
CA LEU A 230 -13.28 6.70 -3.26
C LEU A 230 -14.81 6.76 -3.45
N GLY A 231 -15.28 7.04 -4.67
CA GLY A 231 -16.70 7.02 -5.00
C GLY A 231 -17.29 5.60 -4.91
N ARG A 232 -16.58 4.59 -5.43
CA ARG A 232 -16.99 3.17 -5.33
C ARG A 232 -17.00 2.70 -3.88
N GLU A 233 -16.02 3.11 -3.06
CA GLU A 233 -16.02 2.79 -1.64
C GLU A 233 -17.17 3.46 -0.89
N TYR A 234 -17.41 4.73 -1.15
CA TYR A 234 -18.55 5.44 -0.56
C TYR A 234 -19.87 4.76 -0.93
N ARG A 235 -20.05 4.42 -2.22
CA ARG A 235 -21.22 3.69 -2.70
C ARG A 235 -21.39 2.35 -1.98
N ARG A 236 -20.33 1.56 -1.83
CA ARG A 236 -20.35 0.30 -1.08
C ARG A 236 -20.78 0.52 0.38
N ASP A 237 -20.26 1.54 1.03
CA ASP A 237 -20.57 1.83 2.43
C ASP A 237 -22.02 2.30 2.59
N VAL A 238 -22.56 3.04 1.59
CA VAL A 238 -24.00 3.39 1.52
C VAL A 238 -24.87 2.14 1.33
N VAL A 239 -24.47 1.22 0.43
CA VAL A 239 -25.18 -0.07 0.27
C VAL A 239 -25.23 -0.83 1.58
N ASN A 240 -24.14 -0.91 2.31
CA ASN A 240 -24.11 -1.58 3.61
C ASN A 240 -25.05 -0.93 4.63
N TYR A 241 -25.17 0.41 4.61
CA TYR A 241 -26.10 1.13 5.47
C TYR A 241 -27.56 0.86 5.09
N VAL A 242 -27.88 0.97 3.81
CA VAL A 242 -29.26 0.78 3.29
C VAL A 242 -29.73 -0.66 3.52
N ALA A 243 -28.84 -1.65 3.33
CA ALA A 243 -29.10 -3.06 3.61
C ALA A 243 -29.08 -3.43 5.11
N GLY A 244 -28.98 -2.47 6.02
CA GLY A 244 -28.98 -2.72 7.47
C GLY A 244 -27.71 -3.41 8.02
N LYS A 245 -26.65 -3.50 7.23
CA LYS A 245 -25.35 -4.08 7.66
C LYS A 245 -24.48 -3.08 8.44
N SER A 246 -24.88 -1.81 8.48
CA SER A 246 -24.23 -0.73 9.21
C SER A 246 -25.30 0.17 9.83
N ASP A 247 -25.11 0.57 11.08
CA ASP A 247 -26.00 1.50 11.77
C ASP A 247 -25.68 2.97 11.47
N ARG A 248 -24.49 3.25 10.97
CA ARG A 248 -24.05 4.60 10.63
C ARG A 248 -24.03 4.80 9.12
N TYR A 249 -24.70 5.88 8.68
CA TYR A 249 -24.55 6.37 7.31
C TYR A 249 -23.12 6.88 7.10
N PRO A 250 -22.42 6.50 6.01
CA PRO A 250 -21.03 6.93 5.79
C PRO A 250 -20.95 8.44 5.54
N GLU A 251 -19.89 9.06 6.05
CA GLU A 251 -19.57 10.44 5.69
C GLU A 251 -19.10 10.54 4.24
N LEU A 252 -19.43 11.66 3.59
CA LEU A 252 -18.92 11.95 2.26
C LEU A 252 -17.39 11.99 2.27
N PRO A 253 -16.71 11.38 1.28
CA PRO A 253 -15.27 11.53 1.16
C PRO A 253 -14.88 13.00 1.05
N ALA A 254 -14.04 13.48 1.98
CA ALA A 254 -13.64 14.87 2.07
C ALA A 254 -12.87 15.30 0.81
N ASN A 255 -13.14 16.51 0.30
CA ASN A 255 -12.47 17.08 -0.87
C ASN A 255 -12.52 16.21 -2.14
N TYR A 256 -13.54 15.36 -2.26
CA TYR A 256 -13.67 14.45 -3.39
C TYR A 256 -14.86 14.80 -4.29
N PHE A 257 -16.07 14.83 -3.74
CA PHE A 257 -17.23 15.34 -4.46
C PHE A 257 -17.32 16.86 -4.33
N ALA A 258 -17.66 17.52 -5.41
CA ALA A 258 -17.82 18.99 -5.42
C ALA A 258 -19.15 19.41 -6.09
N GLY A 259 -19.58 20.63 -5.83
CA GLY A 259 -20.71 21.28 -6.51
C GLY A 259 -22.02 20.48 -6.37
N GLU A 260 -22.62 20.20 -7.53
CA GLU A 260 -23.93 19.55 -7.63
C GLU A 260 -23.87 18.09 -7.12
N VAL A 261 -22.84 17.35 -7.47
CA VAL A 261 -22.67 15.96 -7.04
C VAL A 261 -22.69 15.83 -5.51
N ALA A 262 -21.99 16.71 -4.81
CA ALA A 262 -22.00 16.72 -3.34
C ALA A 262 -23.42 17.00 -2.79
N ARG A 263 -24.16 17.93 -3.42
CA ARG A 263 -25.55 18.23 -3.03
C ARG A 263 -26.48 17.04 -3.25
N GLU A 264 -26.36 16.35 -4.38
CA GLU A 264 -27.15 15.15 -4.68
C GLU A 264 -26.86 14.03 -3.66
N MET A 265 -25.60 13.80 -3.32
CA MET A 265 -25.22 12.80 -2.30
C MET A 265 -25.76 13.14 -0.91
N LEU A 266 -25.75 14.44 -0.54
CA LEU A 266 -26.33 14.91 0.73
C LEU A 266 -27.86 14.79 0.73
N ALA A 267 -28.53 15.11 -0.38
CA ALA A 267 -29.98 14.91 -0.52
C ALA A 267 -30.35 13.43 -0.41
N PHE A 268 -29.61 12.54 -1.09
CA PHE A 268 -29.80 11.12 -0.97
C PHE A 268 -29.60 10.62 0.48
N ARG A 269 -28.55 11.11 1.17
CA ARG A 269 -28.32 10.81 2.60
C ARG A 269 -29.54 11.14 3.45
N ALA A 270 -30.14 12.31 3.27
CA ALA A 270 -31.31 12.76 4.03
C ALA A 270 -32.52 11.85 3.82
N VAL A 271 -32.69 11.30 2.62
CA VAL A 271 -33.74 10.31 2.32
C VAL A 271 -33.36 8.96 2.97
N ALA A 272 -32.15 8.47 2.76
CA ALA A 272 -31.69 7.17 3.25
C ALA A 272 -31.70 7.05 4.79
N GLN A 273 -31.56 8.16 5.50
CA GLN A 273 -31.66 8.19 6.97
C GLN A 273 -33.10 8.09 7.49
N ARG A 274 -34.09 8.41 6.65
CA ARG A 274 -35.54 8.29 6.99
C ARG A 274 -36.13 6.98 6.51
N GLU A 275 -35.69 6.51 5.34
CA GLU A 275 -36.24 5.35 4.65
C GLU A 275 -35.09 4.39 4.33
N ARG A 276 -34.99 3.28 5.06
CA ARG A 276 -34.02 2.22 4.74
C ARG A 276 -34.70 1.14 3.90
N GLY A 277 -33.99 0.60 2.91
CA GLY A 277 -34.45 -0.53 2.11
C GLY A 277 -33.72 -0.62 0.79
N ASP A 278 -33.55 -1.83 0.26
CA ASP A 278 -32.75 -2.11 -0.94
C ASP A 278 -33.24 -1.33 -2.17
N ALA A 279 -34.56 -1.15 -2.32
CA ALA A 279 -35.16 -0.38 -3.41
C ALA A 279 -34.70 1.09 -3.45
N LEU A 280 -34.30 1.66 -2.30
CA LEU A 280 -33.79 3.02 -2.26
C LEU A 280 -32.48 3.16 -3.05
N PHE A 281 -31.69 2.08 -3.10
CA PHE A 281 -30.38 2.11 -3.76
C PHE A 281 -30.47 2.33 -5.27
N GLU A 282 -31.59 2.00 -5.91
CA GLU A 282 -31.84 2.31 -7.34
C GLU A 282 -31.84 3.83 -7.60
N ARG A 283 -32.10 4.63 -6.56
CA ARG A 283 -32.10 6.10 -6.60
C ARG A 283 -30.74 6.71 -6.22
N PHE A 284 -29.70 5.88 -5.97
CA PHE A 284 -28.37 6.38 -5.64
C PHE A 284 -27.82 7.23 -6.80
N PRO A 285 -27.33 8.46 -6.56
CA PRO A 285 -26.85 9.33 -7.60
C PRO A 285 -25.72 8.71 -8.44
N ALA A 286 -25.72 8.99 -9.72
CA ALA A 286 -24.66 8.54 -10.61
C ALA A 286 -23.30 9.11 -10.17
N LEU A 287 -22.27 8.29 -10.22
CA LEU A 287 -20.89 8.74 -9.98
C LEU A 287 -20.33 9.30 -11.29
N PRO A 288 -20.08 10.61 -11.38
CA PRO A 288 -19.52 11.21 -12.59
C PRO A 288 -18.04 10.82 -12.76
N PRO A 289 -17.44 11.09 -13.93
CA PRO A 289 -16.01 11.04 -14.09
C PRO A 289 -15.31 11.96 -13.09
N MET A 290 -14.38 11.40 -12.32
CA MET A 290 -13.64 12.10 -11.27
C MET A 290 -12.21 12.38 -11.73
N GLN A 291 -11.57 13.37 -11.11
CA GLN A 291 -10.14 13.64 -11.30
C GLN A 291 -9.30 12.94 -10.24
N ALA A 292 -8.06 12.62 -10.60
CA ALA A 292 -7.06 12.02 -9.71
C ALA A 292 -5.82 12.90 -9.58
N PRO A 293 -5.89 14.01 -8.82
CA PRO A 293 -4.79 14.97 -8.71
C PRO A 293 -3.52 14.37 -8.07
N TRP A 294 -3.62 13.19 -7.48
CA TRP A 294 -2.50 12.45 -6.91
C TRP A 294 -1.69 11.65 -7.93
N HIS A 295 -2.18 11.44 -9.15
CA HIS A 295 -1.52 10.56 -10.14
C HIS A 295 -0.10 11.00 -10.50
N GLN A 296 0.17 12.31 -10.57
CA GLN A 296 1.52 12.81 -10.82
C GLN A 296 2.47 12.44 -9.68
N ALA A 297 2.05 12.65 -8.45
CA ALA A 297 2.84 12.30 -7.26
C ALA A 297 3.05 10.80 -7.14
N ALA A 298 2.00 10.00 -7.39
CA ALA A 298 2.06 8.55 -7.43
C ALA A 298 3.08 8.07 -8.47
N THR A 299 2.98 8.56 -9.71
CA THR A 299 3.91 8.23 -10.79
C THR A 299 5.34 8.59 -10.42
N GLY A 300 5.57 9.78 -9.84
CA GLY A 300 6.90 10.22 -9.39
C GLY A 300 7.49 9.35 -8.27
N LEU A 301 6.68 8.97 -7.26
CA LEU A 301 7.11 8.09 -6.18
C LEU A 301 7.52 6.70 -6.70
N PHE A 302 6.67 6.11 -7.55
CA PHE A 302 6.91 4.76 -8.07
C PHE A 302 8.05 4.74 -9.11
N ALA A 303 8.23 5.80 -9.89
CA ALA A 303 9.42 5.97 -10.74
C ALA A 303 10.70 6.04 -9.91
N GLY A 304 10.69 6.79 -8.80
CA GLY A 304 11.78 6.82 -7.82
C GLY A 304 12.05 5.46 -7.19
N TRP A 305 10.99 4.68 -6.87
CA TRP A 305 11.12 3.33 -6.33
C TRP A 305 11.72 2.35 -7.35
N LEU A 306 11.21 2.32 -8.57
CA LEU A 306 11.75 1.48 -9.65
C LEU A 306 13.21 1.81 -9.96
N ALA A 307 13.57 3.09 -9.94
CA ALA A 307 14.96 3.52 -10.13
C ALA A 307 15.88 3.05 -9.00
N GLN A 308 15.38 2.89 -7.77
CA GLN A 308 16.16 2.32 -6.66
C GLN A 308 16.34 0.80 -6.80
N LEU A 309 15.36 0.10 -7.36
CA LEU A 309 15.47 -1.32 -7.64
C LEU A 309 16.46 -1.58 -8.78
N ASP A 310 16.55 -0.69 -9.79
CA ASP A 310 17.49 -0.79 -10.88
C ASP A 310 18.85 -0.16 -10.51
N THR A 311 19.80 -0.98 -10.12
CA THR A 311 21.16 -0.55 -9.74
C THR A 311 21.92 0.15 -10.88
N ARG A 312 21.55 -0.08 -12.13
CA ARG A 312 22.16 0.60 -13.30
C ARG A 312 21.64 2.03 -13.42
N ARG A 313 20.34 2.24 -13.22
CA ARG A 313 19.74 3.58 -13.19
C ARG A 313 20.22 4.38 -11.97
N SER A 314 20.36 3.74 -10.81
CA SER A 314 20.90 4.39 -9.61
C SER A 314 22.27 5.03 -9.86
N ARG A 315 23.17 4.34 -10.57
CA ARG A 315 24.50 4.89 -10.95
C ARG A 315 24.40 6.06 -11.93
N ARG A 316 23.47 6.01 -12.90
CA ARG A 316 23.26 7.08 -13.88
C ARG A 316 22.78 8.39 -13.26
N PHE A 317 22.05 8.31 -12.13
CA PHE A 317 21.60 9.46 -11.34
C PHE A 317 22.58 9.85 -10.21
N GLY A 318 23.79 9.31 -10.19
CA GLY A 318 24.77 9.56 -9.14
C GLY A 318 24.37 9.00 -7.76
N TRP A 319 23.46 8.04 -7.72
CA TRP A 319 22.97 7.42 -6.49
C TRP A 319 23.88 6.25 -6.10
N LEU A 320 24.48 6.33 -4.92
CA LEU A 320 25.19 5.19 -4.37
C LEU A 320 24.24 4.01 -4.15
N PRO A 321 24.62 2.77 -4.53
CA PRO A 321 23.84 1.60 -4.19
C PRO A 321 23.67 1.54 -2.67
N LEU A 322 22.45 1.17 -2.24
CA LEU A 322 22.18 0.99 -0.83
C LEU A 322 23.03 -0.18 -0.32
N PRO A 323 23.83 -0.01 0.77
CA PRO A 323 24.57 -1.13 1.35
C PRO A 323 23.57 -2.21 1.79
N VAL A 324 23.92 -3.48 1.53
CA VAL A 324 23.20 -4.62 2.12
C VAL A 324 23.48 -4.58 3.61
N ALA A 325 22.47 -4.39 4.44
CA ALA A 325 22.64 -4.41 5.89
C ALA A 325 22.92 -5.84 6.37
N ALA A 326 23.71 -5.96 7.42
CA ALA A 326 23.89 -7.24 8.11
C ALA A 326 22.55 -7.73 8.69
N PRO A 327 22.30 -9.04 8.73
CA PRO A 327 21.06 -9.57 9.29
C PRO A 327 20.92 -9.18 10.78
N ARG A 328 19.70 -8.85 11.20
CA ARG A 328 19.38 -8.65 12.62
C ARG A 328 19.69 -9.91 13.43
N PRO A 329 20.20 -9.77 14.67
CA PRO A 329 20.21 -10.91 15.59
C PRO A 329 18.76 -11.39 15.82
N ALA A 330 18.59 -12.69 15.96
CA ALA A 330 17.29 -13.31 16.22
C ALA A 330 16.60 -12.62 17.42
N ALA A 331 15.32 -12.36 17.32
CA ALA A 331 14.55 -11.82 18.43
C ALA A 331 14.58 -12.82 19.59
N PRO A 332 14.68 -12.35 20.85
CA PRO A 332 14.61 -13.23 21.99
C PRO A 332 13.25 -13.93 22.00
N THR A 333 13.27 -15.26 22.02
CA THR A 333 12.10 -16.09 22.30
C THR A 333 11.64 -15.81 23.71
N TYR A 334 10.53 -15.11 23.86
CA TYR A 334 9.86 -15.05 25.16
C TYR A 334 9.14 -16.39 25.35
N ALA A 335 9.62 -17.17 26.33
CA ALA A 335 8.97 -18.35 26.86
C ALA A 335 7.74 -17.95 27.68
#